data_6282f9b7b0f3f42f772228863dc80e4f
#
_entry.id   6282f9b7b0f3f42f772228863dc80e4f
#
_cell.length_a   1.000
_cell.length_b   1.000
_cell.length_c   1.000
_cell.angle_alpha   90.00
_cell.angle_beta   90.00
_cell.angle_gamma   90.00
#
_symmetry.space_group_name_H-M   'P 1'
#
loop_
_entity.id
_entity.type
_entity.pdbx_description
1 polymer ?
#
loop_
_entity_poly.entity_id
_entity_poly.type
_entity_poly.pdbx_seq_one_letter_code
_entity_poly.pdbx_strand_id
1 'polypeptide(L)'
;MRPGAGSESPSDVGCDVLHVDMDAFYASVAVRDRPDLAGQPVIVGGQHRGVVLSASYQARAVGVRSAMPMTRARRLCPRATVLPPDFEALSGVSAAVLEVFRTITPVVEVLSLDEAFLDVSGARRRLGSPAQIADQLRARICDEQSITCSVGVAATKHVAKLASRQAKPDGVVVVPAGEETAFLHPLDVAELWGVGDKTATTLRRLGLNTVGDLAHTPLPILRRALGPALSAHLHDLAWGTDDRIVVPCRGPEEPERSIGADETFSRDTDDPAVVVKELLRLSAKVAGRVRAAQAAGRTVTVKIRFADFTTITRSRTLRDATDVTAEVYQTASDLYLALGLERARIRLVGVRLEGLMDAAKATRQMMFGEREHGWSYADRAVDQAVMRFGRAAVTPATLLDMSRPG
;
A
#
# COMPACT_ATOMS: atom_id res chain seq x y z
N MET A 1 32.80 -11.25 41.69
CA MET A 1 31.88 -10.18 42.00
C MET A 1 31.81 -9.29 40.77
N ARG A 2 30.79 -9.39 39.93
CA ARG A 2 30.49 -8.44 38.83
C ARG A 2 29.25 -7.66 39.25
N PRO A 3 29.23 -6.37 39.25
CA PRO A 3 28.03 -5.61 39.45
C PRO A 3 27.17 -5.75 38.18
N GLY A 4 25.97 -6.27 38.32
CA GLY A 4 24.97 -6.26 37.26
C GLY A 4 24.54 -4.84 36.97
N ALA A 5 24.83 -4.36 35.77
CA ALA A 5 24.14 -3.22 35.22
C ALA A 5 22.69 -3.66 34.94
N GLY A 6 21.80 -3.39 35.89
CA GLY A 6 20.38 -3.40 35.63
C GLY A 6 20.07 -2.27 34.66
N SER A 7 19.90 -2.59 33.39
CA SER A 7 19.22 -1.67 32.48
C SER A 7 17.77 -1.60 32.93
N GLU A 8 17.38 -0.52 33.59
CA GLU A 8 15.99 -0.21 33.83
C GLU A 8 15.30 -0.22 32.46
N SER A 9 14.34 -1.11 32.29
CA SER A 9 13.50 -1.10 31.09
C SER A 9 12.79 0.25 31.03
N PRO A 10 12.73 0.92 29.86
CA PRO A 10 12.05 2.18 29.75
C PRO A 10 10.59 2.04 30.23
N SER A 11 10.10 3.04 30.98
CA SER A 11 8.72 3.02 31.46
C SER A 11 7.76 3.09 30.28
N ASP A 12 6.89 2.10 30.16
CA ASP A 12 5.81 2.05 29.15
C ASP A 12 4.45 2.51 29.71
N VAL A 13 4.44 3.18 30.85
CA VAL A 13 3.23 3.75 31.46
C VAL A 13 2.67 4.85 30.56
N GLY A 14 1.40 4.73 30.17
CA GLY A 14 0.74 5.67 29.26
C GLY A 14 1.04 5.43 27.75
N CYS A 15 1.78 4.36 27.42
CA CYS A 15 2.16 4.01 26.04
C CYS A 15 1.27 2.87 25.53
N ASP A 16 -0.03 3.12 25.41
CA ASP A 16 -1.01 2.07 25.09
C ASP A 16 -1.15 1.79 23.57
N VAL A 17 -0.42 2.50 22.72
CA VAL A 17 -0.44 2.32 21.26
C VAL A 17 0.76 1.51 20.79
N LEU A 18 0.50 0.37 20.17
CA LEU A 18 1.51 -0.42 19.46
C LEU A 18 1.37 -0.16 17.97
N HIS A 19 2.50 0.01 17.27
CA HIS A 19 2.59 -0.13 15.83
C HIS A 19 3.40 -1.39 15.51
N VAL A 20 2.78 -2.32 14.80
CA VAL A 20 3.41 -3.60 14.41
C VAL A 20 3.66 -3.57 12.90
N ASP A 21 4.86 -3.94 12.47
CA ASP A 21 5.27 -3.92 11.06
C ASP A 21 6.12 -5.17 10.78
N MET A 22 5.66 -6.01 9.83
CA MET A 22 6.33 -7.25 9.47
C MET A 22 7.67 -6.95 8.80
N ASP A 23 8.71 -7.69 9.18
CA ASP A 23 10.06 -7.51 8.67
C ASP A 23 10.20 -8.03 7.25
N ALA A 24 10.55 -7.13 6.31
CA ALA A 24 10.73 -7.45 4.90
C ALA A 24 9.61 -8.35 4.33
N PHE A 25 8.36 -8.09 4.68
CA PHE A 25 7.19 -8.96 4.59
C PHE A 25 7.15 -9.85 3.34
N TYR A 26 7.14 -9.26 2.11
CA TYR A 26 7.05 -10.05 0.88
C TYR A 26 8.26 -10.98 0.70
N ALA A 27 9.45 -10.54 1.10
CA ALA A 27 10.65 -11.37 1.02
C ALA A 27 10.61 -12.48 2.08
N SER A 28 10.17 -12.17 3.31
CA SER A 28 10.04 -13.15 4.40
C SER A 28 9.02 -14.24 4.07
N VAL A 29 7.84 -13.88 3.56
CA VAL A 29 6.83 -14.86 3.11
C VAL A 29 7.35 -15.70 1.94
N ALA A 30 8.04 -15.10 0.97
CA ALA A 30 8.60 -15.84 -0.17
C ALA A 30 9.73 -16.81 0.21
N VAL A 31 10.44 -16.55 1.31
CA VAL A 31 11.55 -17.40 1.82
C VAL A 31 11.04 -18.44 2.81
N ARG A 32 9.94 -18.21 3.51
CA ARG A 32 9.38 -19.09 4.53
C ARG A 32 9.30 -20.56 4.10
N ASP A 33 8.81 -20.79 2.90
CA ASP A 33 8.62 -22.13 2.33
C ASP A 33 9.82 -22.57 1.45
N ARG A 34 10.92 -21.83 1.49
CA ARG A 34 12.14 -22.02 0.70
C ARG A 34 13.39 -21.98 1.58
N PRO A 35 13.65 -23.05 2.38
CA PRO A 35 14.81 -23.10 3.27
C PRO A 35 16.16 -22.91 2.56
N ASP A 36 16.23 -23.27 1.27
CA ASP A 36 17.38 -23.05 0.40
C ASP A 36 17.74 -21.57 0.22
N LEU A 37 16.79 -20.65 0.44
CA LEU A 37 16.97 -19.19 0.33
C LEU A 37 17.22 -18.52 1.70
N ALA A 38 17.15 -19.27 2.79
CA ALA A 38 17.38 -18.72 4.13
C ALA A 38 18.78 -18.07 4.23
N GLY A 39 18.85 -16.85 4.74
CA GLY A 39 20.11 -16.12 4.85
C GLY A 39 20.69 -15.58 3.54
N GLN A 40 20.05 -15.84 2.40
CA GLN A 40 20.52 -15.34 1.10
C GLN A 40 19.88 -14.01 0.72
N PRO A 41 20.50 -13.24 -0.17
CA PRO A 41 19.86 -12.03 -0.71
C PRO A 41 18.71 -12.40 -1.64
N VAL A 42 17.48 -12.02 -1.25
CA VAL A 42 16.25 -12.24 -2.01
C VAL A 42 15.61 -10.89 -2.31
N ILE A 43 15.10 -10.74 -3.53
CA ILE A 43 14.36 -9.57 -3.97
C ILE A 43 13.00 -10.04 -4.52
N VAL A 44 11.92 -9.55 -3.95
CA VAL A 44 10.57 -9.77 -4.50
C VAL A 44 10.18 -8.57 -5.33
N GLY A 45 9.76 -8.79 -6.57
CA GLY A 45 9.35 -7.71 -7.46
C GLY A 45 9.11 -8.14 -8.90
N GLY A 46 8.74 -7.16 -9.73
CA GLY A 46 8.51 -7.37 -11.15
C GLY A 46 9.81 -7.68 -11.91
N GLN A 47 9.65 -8.38 -13.04
CA GLN A 47 10.78 -8.63 -13.95
C GLN A 47 11.17 -7.31 -14.66
N HIS A 48 11.88 -7.31 -15.71
CA HIS A 48 12.43 -6.23 -16.56
C HIS A 48 12.16 -4.76 -16.14
N ARG A 49 10.94 -4.23 -16.29
CA ARG A 49 10.56 -2.83 -15.98
C ARG A 49 9.88 -2.68 -14.61
N GLY A 50 9.85 -3.75 -13.82
CA GLY A 50 9.30 -3.73 -12.49
C GLY A 50 10.17 -2.99 -11.48
N VAL A 51 9.60 -2.80 -10.31
CA VAL A 51 10.29 -2.26 -9.14
C VAL A 51 10.45 -3.35 -8.07
N VAL A 52 11.38 -3.13 -7.17
CA VAL A 52 11.50 -3.90 -5.93
C VAL A 52 10.26 -3.62 -5.08
N LEU A 53 9.49 -4.66 -4.75
CA LEU A 53 8.39 -4.58 -3.80
C LEU A 53 8.93 -4.77 -2.37
N SER A 54 9.79 -5.80 -2.17
CA SER A 54 10.46 -6.06 -0.92
C SER A 54 11.84 -6.66 -1.18
N ALA A 55 12.75 -6.52 -0.22
CA ALA A 55 14.09 -7.09 -0.27
C ALA A 55 14.46 -7.63 1.11
N SER A 56 15.10 -8.81 1.17
CA SER A 56 15.65 -9.36 2.39
C SER A 56 16.72 -8.43 2.99
N TYR A 57 17.00 -8.57 4.27
CA TYR A 57 18.01 -7.72 4.93
C TYR A 57 19.40 -7.89 4.33
N GLN A 58 19.74 -9.08 3.81
CA GLN A 58 20.99 -9.34 3.08
C GLN A 58 21.06 -8.49 1.78
N ALA A 59 19.96 -8.37 1.06
CA ALA A 59 19.91 -7.49 -0.13
C ALA A 59 19.88 -6.00 0.25
N ARG A 60 19.22 -5.65 1.37
CA ARG A 60 19.22 -4.26 1.89
C ARG A 60 20.60 -3.81 2.34
N ALA A 61 21.44 -4.72 2.87
CA ALA A 61 22.80 -4.42 3.31
C ALA A 61 23.71 -3.92 2.16
N VAL A 62 23.44 -4.36 0.91
CA VAL A 62 24.16 -3.88 -0.28
C VAL A 62 23.44 -2.73 -1.01
N GLY A 63 22.46 -2.10 -0.35
CA GLY A 63 21.81 -0.88 -0.84
C GLY A 63 20.52 -1.08 -1.65
N VAL A 64 19.99 -2.30 -1.76
CA VAL A 64 18.67 -2.54 -2.38
C VAL A 64 17.57 -1.97 -1.49
N ARG A 65 16.61 -1.26 -2.09
CA ARG A 65 15.47 -0.64 -1.36
C ARG A 65 14.18 -0.86 -2.14
N SER A 66 13.04 -0.86 -1.42
CA SER A 66 11.71 -0.87 -2.05
C SER A 66 11.53 0.33 -2.98
N ALA A 67 10.67 0.18 -3.99
CA ALA A 67 10.43 1.11 -5.08
C ALA A 67 11.63 1.34 -6.04
N MET A 68 12.81 0.77 -5.77
CA MET A 68 13.97 0.84 -6.66
C MET A 68 13.67 0.10 -7.97
N PRO A 69 14.07 0.66 -9.14
CA PRO A 69 14.00 -0.08 -10.41
C PRO A 69 14.77 -1.40 -10.34
N MET A 70 14.17 -2.49 -10.81
CA MET A 70 14.75 -3.84 -10.74
C MET A 70 16.11 -3.92 -11.42
N THR A 71 16.31 -3.17 -12.52
CA THR A 71 17.60 -3.08 -13.21
C THR A 71 18.71 -2.53 -12.32
N ARG A 72 18.39 -1.55 -11.47
CA ARG A 72 19.34 -0.99 -10.49
C ARG A 72 19.59 -1.98 -9.36
N ALA A 73 18.53 -2.60 -8.82
CA ALA A 73 18.65 -3.60 -7.77
C ALA A 73 19.53 -4.78 -8.16
N ARG A 74 19.39 -5.30 -9.40
CA ARG A 74 20.24 -6.38 -9.94
C ARG A 74 21.71 -5.97 -10.09
N ARG A 75 22.01 -4.70 -10.39
CA ARG A 75 23.39 -4.20 -10.42
C ARG A 75 24.02 -4.12 -9.03
N LEU A 76 23.23 -3.71 -8.02
CA LEU A 76 23.70 -3.63 -6.64
C LEU A 76 23.88 -5.00 -6.00
N CYS A 77 23.00 -5.95 -6.33
CA CYS A 77 23.03 -7.30 -5.79
C CYS A 77 22.88 -8.35 -6.90
N PRO A 78 23.95 -8.62 -7.70
CA PRO A 78 23.88 -9.55 -8.84
C PRO A 78 23.57 -11.00 -8.43
N ARG A 79 23.89 -11.37 -7.19
CA ARG A 79 23.66 -12.74 -6.66
C ARG A 79 22.27 -12.91 -6.04
N ALA A 80 21.44 -11.85 -6.01
CA ALA A 80 20.12 -11.96 -5.42
C ALA A 80 19.20 -12.86 -6.24
N THR A 81 18.51 -13.76 -5.55
CA THR A 81 17.38 -14.49 -6.13
C THR A 81 16.20 -13.54 -6.28
N VAL A 82 15.68 -13.39 -7.51
CA VAL A 82 14.54 -12.53 -7.80
C VAL A 82 13.29 -13.38 -7.96
N LEU A 83 12.29 -13.14 -7.10
CA LEU A 83 11.02 -13.88 -7.08
C LEU A 83 9.86 -12.94 -7.45
N PRO A 84 8.86 -13.43 -8.19
CA PRO A 84 7.60 -12.70 -8.35
C PRO A 84 6.83 -12.67 -7.03
N PRO A 85 5.98 -11.66 -6.78
CA PRO A 85 5.12 -11.65 -5.62
C PRO A 85 4.00 -12.71 -5.76
N ASP A 86 3.79 -13.48 -4.71
CA ASP A 86 2.63 -14.36 -4.55
C ASP A 86 1.60 -13.66 -3.65
N PHE A 87 0.63 -12.99 -4.27
CA PHE A 87 -0.38 -12.24 -3.53
C PHE A 87 -1.37 -13.13 -2.76
N GLU A 88 -1.56 -14.38 -3.16
CA GLU A 88 -2.42 -15.32 -2.45
C GLU A 88 -1.77 -15.73 -1.12
N ALA A 89 -0.50 -16.16 -1.17
CA ALA A 89 0.29 -16.46 0.01
C ALA A 89 0.42 -15.23 0.95
N LEU A 90 0.71 -14.05 0.39
CA LEU A 90 0.81 -12.79 1.15
C LEU A 90 -0.50 -12.47 1.87
N SER A 91 -1.64 -12.59 1.20
CA SER A 91 -2.96 -12.32 1.79
C SER A 91 -3.31 -13.34 2.88
N GLY A 92 -2.96 -14.62 2.68
CA GLY A 92 -3.17 -15.67 3.66
C GLY A 92 -2.38 -15.41 4.95
N VAL A 93 -1.09 -15.07 4.83
CA VAL A 93 -0.24 -14.73 5.99
C VAL A 93 -0.73 -13.47 6.69
N SER A 94 -1.08 -12.43 5.92
CA SER A 94 -1.64 -11.19 6.47
C SER A 94 -2.91 -11.44 7.28
N ALA A 95 -3.83 -12.27 6.77
CA ALA A 95 -5.05 -12.64 7.48
C ALA A 95 -4.75 -13.39 8.78
N ALA A 96 -3.80 -14.34 8.76
CA ALA A 96 -3.40 -15.09 9.96
C ALA A 96 -2.76 -14.18 11.02
N VAL A 97 -1.90 -13.23 10.60
CA VAL A 97 -1.32 -12.22 11.50
C VAL A 97 -2.41 -11.34 12.12
N LEU A 98 -3.40 -10.93 11.33
CA LEU A 98 -4.52 -10.14 11.81
C LEU A 98 -5.35 -10.88 12.88
N GLU A 99 -5.54 -12.20 12.73
CA GLU A 99 -6.17 -13.02 13.77
C GLU A 99 -5.34 -13.04 15.06
N VAL A 100 -4.01 -13.11 14.99
CA VAL A 100 -3.16 -12.94 16.17
C VAL A 100 -3.41 -11.60 16.86
N PHE A 101 -3.46 -10.50 16.11
CA PHE A 101 -3.76 -9.17 16.69
C PHE A 101 -5.11 -9.14 17.40
N ARG A 102 -6.15 -9.70 16.80
CA ARG A 102 -7.51 -9.76 17.38
C ARG A 102 -7.59 -10.55 18.68
N THR A 103 -6.69 -11.50 18.92
CA THR A 103 -6.62 -12.19 20.22
C THR A 103 -6.05 -11.30 21.32
N ILE A 104 -5.26 -10.30 20.97
CA ILE A 104 -4.70 -9.31 21.92
C ILE A 104 -5.74 -8.26 22.25
N THR A 105 -6.29 -7.61 21.23
CA THR A 105 -7.27 -6.52 21.38
C THR A 105 -8.23 -6.47 20.20
N PRO A 106 -9.51 -6.08 20.41
CA PRO A 106 -10.43 -5.81 19.31
C PRO A 106 -10.15 -4.47 18.61
N VAL A 107 -9.33 -3.60 19.22
CA VAL A 107 -9.03 -2.26 18.69
C VAL A 107 -7.79 -2.32 17.82
N VAL A 108 -7.97 -2.79 16.57
CA VAL A 108 -6.91 -2.96 15.56
C VAL A 108 -7.23 -2.12 14.34
N GLU A 109 -6.33 -1.21 13.98
CA GLU A 109 -6.41 -0.41 12.75
C GLU A 109 -5.38 -0.93 11.74
N VAL A 110 -5.86 -1.60 10.71
CA VAL A 110 -5.02 -2.16 9.64
C VAL A 110 -4.66 -1.06 8.65
N LEU A 111 -3.35 -0.87 8.39
CA LEU A 111 -2.86 0.10 7.41
C LEU A 111 -2.53 -0.55 6.06
N SER A 112 -1.98 -1.75 6.09
CA SER A 112 -1.57 -2.51 4.91
C SER A 112 -1.60 -4.02 5.21
N LEU A 113 -1.11 -4.85 4.28
CA LEU A 113 -0.98 -6.30 4.50
C LEU A 113 0.02 -6.64 5.60
N ASP A 114 0.93 -5.74 5.93
CA ASP A 114 2.10 -5.99 6.78
C ASP A 114 2.18 -5.06 8.00
N GLU A 115 1.28 -4.08 8.15
CA GLU A 115 1.33 -3.16 9.28
C GLU A 115 -0.04 -2.81 9.86
N ALA A 116 -0.09 -2.65 11.18
CA ALA A 116 -1.29 -2.25 11.90
C ALA A 116 -0.95 -1.49 13.18
N PHE A 117 -1.91 -0.66 13.64
CA PHE A 117 -1.93 -0.14 15.01
C PHE A 117 -2.83 -0.97 15.90
N LEU A 118 -2.42 -1.16 17.14
CA LEU A 118 -3.20 -1.80 18.19
C LEU A 118 -3.30 -0.86 19.39
N ASP A 119 -4.50 -0.68 19.93
CA ASP A 119 -4.70 -0.11 21.27
C ASP A 119 -4.78 -1.25 22.26
N VAL A 120 -3.81 -1.33 23.16
CA VAL A 120 -3.70 -2.41 24.15
C VAL A 120 -4.13 -1.99 25.56
N SER A 121 -4.69 -0.79 25.74
CA SER A 121 -5.14 -0.27 27.04
C SER A 121 -6.05 -1.26 27.77
N GLY A 122 -7.01 -1.87 27.05
CA GLY A 122 -7.92 -2.88 27.58
C GLY A 122 -7.30 -4.26 27.82
N ALA A 123 -6.13 -4.55 27.25
CA ALA A 123 -5.46 -5.87 27.34
C ALA A 123 -4.49 -5.97 28.54
N ARG A 124 -4.05 -4.85 29.12
CA ARG A 124 -2.97 -4.75 30.12
C ARG A 124 -3.20 -5.63 31.33
N ARG A 125 -4.44 -5.70 31.87
CA ARG A 125 -4.74 -6.53 33.05
C ARG A 125 -4.53 -8.03 32.79
N ARG A 126 -4.70 -8.45 31.54
CA ARG A 126 -4.63 -9.87 31.14
C ARG A 126 -3.24 -10.26 30.67
N LEU A 127 -2.56 -9.40 29.96
CA LEU A 127 -1.34 -9.72 29.21
C LEU A 127 -0.08 -9.00 29.72
N GLY A 128 -0.21 -8.09 30.65
CA GLY A 128 0.91 -7.33 31.21
C GLY A 128 1.09 -5.95 30.60
N SER A 129 2.29 -5.41 30.71
CA SER A 129 2.62 -4.07 30.19
C SER A 129 2.62 -4.04 28.65
N PRO A 130 2.47 -2.86 28.00
CA PRO A 130 2.53 -2.74 26.55
C PRO A 130 3.81 -3.34 25.93
N ALA A 131 4.96 -3.19 26.56
CA ALA A 131 6.21 -3.80 26.12
C ALA A 131 6.16 -5.34 26.19
N GLN A 132 5.62 -5.90 27.28
CA GLN A 132 5.43 -7.35 27.42
C GLN A 132 4.44 -7.89 26.38
N ILE A 133 3.37 -7.14 26.08
CA ILE A 133 2.42 -7.50 25.03
C ILE A 133 3.12 -7.50 23.66
N ALA A 134 3.98 -6.52 23.39
CA ALA A 134 4.75 -6.43 22.15
C ALA A 134 5.67 -7.67 21.97
N ASP A 135 6.37 -8.08 23.03
CA ASP A 135 7.25 -9.26 22.99
C ASP A 135 6.44 -10.57 22.79
N GLN A 136 5.32 -10.73 23.51
CA GLN A 136 4.44 -11.89 23.35
C GLN A 136 3.88 -11.98 21.92
N LEU A 137 3.48 -10.84 21.36
CA LEU A 137 2.97 -10.76 20.00
C LEU A 137 4.03 -11.16 18.98
N ARG A 138 5.26 -10.63 19.10
CA ARG A 138 6.38 -10.98 18.23
C ARG A 138 6.70 -12.47 18.27
N ALA A 139 6.83 -13.03 19.48
CA ALA A 139 7.09 -14.46 19.66
C ALA A 139 6.00 -15.30 18.99
N ARG A 140 4.75 -14.94 19.19
CA ARG A 140 3.62 -15.68 18.63
C ARG A 140 3.55 -15.62 17.11
N ILE A 141 3.82 -14.46 16.51
CA ILE A 141 3.89 -14.33 15.04
C ILE A 141 5.02 -15.17 14.48
N CYS A 142 6.18 -15.17 15.13
CA CYS A 142 7.31 -15.99 14.73
C CYS A 142 6.97 -17.48 14.78
N ASP A 143 6.36 -17.94 15.88
CA ASP A 143 6.00 -19.34 16.08
C ASP A 143 4.91 -19.81 15.11
N GLU A 144 3.86 -19.00 14.89
CA GLU A 144 2.71 -19.39 14.07
C GLU A 144 2.93 -19.15 12.56
N GLN A 145 3.68 -18.11 12.18
CA GLN A 145 3.83 -17.71 10.79
C GLN A 145 5.25 -17.84 10.23
N SER A 146 6.24 -18.15 11.08
CA SER A 146 7.66 -18.26 10.71
C SER A 146 8.21 -16.99 10.02
N ILE A 147 7.71 -15.82 10.40
CA ILE A 147 8.21 -14.51 10.01
C ILE A 147 8.40 -13.64 11.25
N THR A 148 9.26 -12.64 11.14
CA THR A 148 9.48 -11.68 12.23
C THR A 148 8.72 -10.39 12.03
N CYS A 149 8.49 -9.66 13.11
CA CYS A 149 7.95 -8.31 13.08
C CYS A 149 8.67 -7.40 14.08
N SER A 150 8.61 -6.11 13.81
CA SER A 150 9.15 -5.07 14.68
C SER A 150 8.02 -4.23 15.24
N VAL A 151 8.12 -3.88 16.53
CA VAL A 151 7.05 -3.21 17.25
C VAL A 151 7.55 -1.91 17.86
N GLY A 152 6.80 -0.83 17.64
CA GLY A 152 6.97 0.43 18.35
C GLY A 152 5.86 0.60 19.38
N VAL A 153 6.22 0.99 20.59
CA VAL A 153 5.31 1.21 21.73
C VAL A 153 5.40 2.69 22.13
N ALA A 154 4.28 3.39 22.12
CA ALA A 154 4.26 4.82 22.46
C ALA A 154 2.86 5.29 22.89
N ALA A 155 2.76 6.56 23.31
CA ALA A 155 1.50 7.18 23.64
C ALA A 155 0.65 7.55 22.41
N THR A 156 1.28 7.79 21.25
CA THR A 156 0.61 8.23 20.02
C THR A 156 0.94 7.34 18.82
N LYS A 157 0.03 7.31 17.84
CA LYS A 157 0.21 6.52 16.59
C LYS A 157 1.47 6.93 15.84
N HIS A 158 1.71 8.24 15.76
CA HIS A 158 2.86 8.77 15.04
C HIS A 158 4.18 8.27 15.64
N VAL A 159 4.35 8.40 16.93
CA VAL A 159 5.58 8.00 17.63
C VAL A 159 5.74 6.48 17.58
N ALA A 160 4.67 5.71 17.83
CA ALA A 160 4.70 4.24 17.74
C ALA A 160 5.15 3.77 16.36
N LYS A 161 4.68 4.43 15.27
CA LYS A 161 5.09 4.08 13.90
C LYS A 161 6.57 4.35 13.63
N LEU A 162 7.11 5.45 14.12
CA LEU A 162 8.53 5.75 13.97
C LEU A 162 9.39 4.83 14.84
N ALA A 163 8.92 4.50 16.05
CA ALA A 163 9.59 3.57 16.96
C ALA A 163 9.69 2.16 16.33
N SER A 164 8.63 1.65 15.70
CA SER A 164 8.67 0.35 15.02
C SER A 164 9.67 0.31 13.87
N ARG A 165 9.84 1.44 13.13
CA ARG A 165 10.84 1.55 12.07
C ARG A 165 12.26 1.46 12.63
N GLN A 166 12.53 2.06 13.79
CA GLN A 166 13.83 1.97 14.46
C GLN A 166 14.07 0.60 15.12
N ALA A 167 12.98 -0.10 15.48
CA ALA A 167 13.06 -1.45 16.03
C ALA A 167 13.50 -2.51 14.99
N LYS A 168 13.46 -2.20 13.69
CA LYS A 168 13.79 -3.17 12.62
C LYS A 168 15.27 -3.53 12.57
N PRO A 169 15.59 -4.84 12.37
CA PRO A 169 14.68 -5.98 12.31
C PRO A 169 14.41 -6.60 13.70
N ASP A 170 13.28 -7.27 13.82
CA ASP A 170 12.93 -8.18 14.92
C ASP A 170 13.13 -7.58 16.31
N GLY A 171 12.72 -6.33 16.49
CA GLY A 171 12.94 -5.57 17.72
C GLY A 171 11.67 -4.96 18.30
N VAL A 172 11.82 -4.44 19.53
CA VAL A 172 10.84 -3.58 20.19
C VAL A 172 11.52 -2.30 20.59
N VAL A 173 10.90 -1.16 20.30
CA VAL A 173 11.31 0.15 20.79
C VAL A 173 10.14 0.77 21.54
N VAL A 174 10.39 1.11 22.80
CA VAL A 174 9.46 1.85 23.66
C VAL A 174 9.90 3.29 23.72
N VAL A 175 8.99 4.21 23.44
CA VAL A 175 9.20 5.65 23.64
C VAL A 175 8.30 6.06 24.81
N PRO A 176 8.89 6.31 26.00
CA PRO A 176 8.15 6.68 27.19
C PRO A 176 7.32 7.95 26.97
N ALA A 177 6.17 8.02 27.64
CA ALA A 177 5.36 9.23 27.64
C ALA A 177 6.16 10.42 28.23
N GLY A 178 6.17 11.54 27.51
CA GLY A 178 6.97 12.73 27.84
C GLY A 178 8.37 12.75 27.22
N GLU A 179 8.82 11.66 26.59
CA GLU A 179 10.13 11.60 25.89
C GLU A 179 10.00 11.70 24.36
N GLU A 180 8.78 11.95 23.85
CA GLU A 180 8.50 11.97 22.41
C GLU A 180 9.39 12.96 21.65
N THR A 181 9.61 14.15 22.18
CA THR A 181 10.46 15.18 21.54
C THR A 181 11.94 14.79 21.53
N ALA A 182 12.41 14.16 22.61
CA ALA A 182 13.80 13.67 22.69
C ALA A 182 14.05 12.56 21.66
N PHE A 183 13.04 11.72 21.40
CA PHE A 183 13.07 10.69 20.38
C PHE A 183 12.95 11.26 18.96
N LEU A 184 12.02 12.20 18.72
CA LEU A 184 11.69 12.73 17.41
C LEU A 184 12.72 13.71 16.85
N HIS A 185 13.17 14.67 17.67
CA HIS A 185 13.94 15.81 17.17
C HIS A 185 15.26 15.45 16.47
N PRO A 186 16.00 14.40 16.85
CA PRO A 186 17.22 13.99 16.15
C PRO A 186 16.97 13.34 14.79
N LEU A 187 15.74 12.89 14.48
CA LEU A 187 15.43 12.18 13.26
C LEU A 187 15.54 13.10 12.03
N ASP A 188 15.91 12.51 10.89
CA ASP A 188 15.83 13.21 9.60
C ASP A 188 14.38 13.61 9.31
N VAL A 189 14.18 14.82 8.79
CA VAL A 189 12.85 15.36 8.52
C VAL A 189 12.04 14.49 7.54
N ALA A 190 12.72 13.72 6.68
CA ALA A 190 12.06 12.78 5.76
C ALA A 190 11.50 11.53 6.46
N GLU A 191 11.88 11.28 7.72
CA GLU A 191 11.33 10.16 8.49
C GLU A 191 9.95 10.47 9.07
N LEU A 192 9.61 11.76 9.21
CA LEU A 192 8.33 12.19 9.77
C LEU A 192 7.16 11.63 8.93
N TRP A 193 6.20 11.02 9.60
CA TRP A 193 5.05 10.42 8.90
C TRP A 193 4.24 11.46 8.14
N GLY A 194 4.10 11.26 6.83
CA GLY A 194 3.46 12.21 5.90
C GLY A 194 4.45 13.06 5.10
N VAL A 195 5.74 12.97 5.39
CA VAL A 195 6.79 13.63 4.60
C VAL A 195 7.29 12.68 3.51
N GLY A 196 6.85 12.91 2.27
CA GLY A 196 7.40 12.24 1.09
C GLY A 196 8.56 13.04 0.47
N ASP A 197 9.21 12.48 -0.56
CA ASP A 197 10.42 13.05 -1.19
C ASP A 197 10.27 14.52 -1.61
N LYS A 198 9.10 14.92 -2.14
CA LYS A 198 8.84 16.31 -2.54
C LYS A 198 8.80 17.25 -1.35
N THR A 199 8.12 16.84 -0.28
CA THR A 199 8.03 17.62 0.96
C THR A 199 9.38 17.71 1.63
N ALA A 200 10.12 16.60 1.74
CA ALA A 200 11.48 16.57 2.27
C ALA A 200 12.43 17.50 1.48
N THR A 201 12.36 17.48 0.14
CA THR A 201 13.13 18.38 -0.71
C THR A 201 12.80 19.85 -0.43
N THR A 202 11.52 20.17 -0.23
CA THR A 202 11.07 21.53 0.07
C THR A 202 11.60 21.98 1.44
N LEU A 203 11.50 21.13 2.47
CA LEU A 203 12.00 21.42 3.81
C LEU A 203 13.51 21.60 3.83
N ARG A 204 14.25 20.73 3.17
CA ARG A 204 15.73 20.83 3.07
C ARG A 204 16.19 22.09 2.32
N ARG A 205 15.44 22.59 1.34
CA ARG A 205 15.70 23.89 0.69
C ARG A 205 15.56 25.09 1.67
N LEU A 206 14.77 24.94 2.72
CA LEU A 206 14.67 25.91 3.82
C LEU A 206 15.75 25.72 4.90
N GLY A 207 16.65 24.76 4.73
CA GLY A 207 17.67 24.41 5.71
C GLY A 207 17.20 23.48 6.83
N LEU A 208 15.97 22.95 6.73
CA LEU A 208 15.37 22.06 7.74
C LEU A 208 15.73 20.60 7.42
N ASN A 209 16.66 20.03 8.16
CA ASN A 209 17.17 18.69 7.94
C ASN A 209 16.62 17.69 8.97
N THR A 210 16.35 18.15 10.18
CA THR A 210 15.84 17.33 11.28
C THR A 210 14.39 17.67 11.62
N VAL A 211 13.73 16.76 12.32
CA VAL A 211 12.40 17.00 12.89
C VAL A 211 12.47 18.16 13.89
N GLY A 212 13.57 18.28 14.66
CA GLY A 212 13.81 19.40 15.57
C GLY A 212 13.91 20.75 14.85
N ASP A 213 14.56 20.81 13.68
CA ASP A 213 14.58 22.05 12.87
C ASP A 213 13.17 22.48 12.47
N LEU A 214 12.34 21.50 12.06
CA LEU A 214 10.95 21.76 11.70
C LEU A 214 10.14 22.23 12.91
N ALA A 215 10.27 21.55 14.06
CA ALA A 215 9.55 21.88 15.28
C ALA A 215 9.81 23.33 15.74
N HIS A 216 11.06 23.79 15.66
CA HIS A 216 11.44 25.13 16.08
C HIS A 216 11.25 26.22 15.00
N THR A 217 10.81 25.84 13.80
CA THR A 217 10.56 26.81 12.73
C THR A 217 9.19 27.48 12.91
N PRO A 218 9.11 28.82 12.91
CA PRO A 218 7.84 29.53 13.04
C PRO A 218 6.81 29.09 11.99
N LEU A 219 5.60 28.77 12.45
CA LEU A 219 4.51 28.27 11.60
C LEU A 219 4.21 29.12 10.36
N PRO A 220 4.29 30.48 10.37
CA PRO A 220 4.11 31.28 9.15
C PRO A 220 5.12 30.96 8.03
N ILE A 221 6.36 30.59 8.36
CA ILE A 221 7.39 30.17 7.39
C ILE A 221 6.99 28.84 6.75
N LEU A 222 6.61 27.86 7.58
CA LEU A 222 6.15 26.55 7.12
C LEU A 222 4.89 26.67 6.25
N ARG A 223 3.93 27.54 6.63
CA ARG A 223 2.69 27.77 5.86
C ARG A 223 2.95 28.30 4.46
N ARG A 224 3.95 29.19 4.30
CA ARG A 224 4.32 29.71 2.98
C ARG A 224 4.87 28.62 2.06
N ALA A 225 5.59 27.64 2.61
CA ALA A 225 6.25 26.59 1.83
C ALA A 225 5.35 25.37 1.57
N LEU A 226 4.51 24.99 2.52
CA LEU A 226 3.74 23.73 2.50
C LEU A 226 2.23 23.92 2.43
N GLY A 227 1.75 25.16 2.58
CA GLY A 227 0.32 25.44 2.75
C GLY A 227 -0.16 25.26 4.20
N PRO A 228 -1.37 25.76 4.53
CA PRO A 228 -1.82 25.86 5.92
C PRO A 228 -2.05 24.51 6.61
N ALA A 229 -2.68 23.56 5.92
CA ALA A 229 -3.05 22.28 6.52
C ALA A 229 -1.83 21.38 6.81
N LEU A 230 -0.96 21.20 5.79
CA LEU A 230 0.21 20.33 5.94
C LEU A 230 1.22 20.91 6.94
N SER A 231 1.42 22.23 6.94
CA SER A 231 2.35 22.86 7.88
C SER A 231 1.91 22.72 9.34
N ALA A 232 0.63 22.93 9.64
CA ALA A 232 0.11 22.74 10.99
C ALA A 232 0.27 21.28 11.42
N HIS A 233 -0.17 20.34 10.57
CA HIS A 233 -0.08 18.92 10.87
C HIS A 233 1.36 18.45 11.14
N LEU A 234 2.32 18.80 10.26
CA LEU A 234 3.71 18.37 10.45
C LEU A 234 4.36 19.04 11.67
N HIS A 235 3.99 20.29 11.98
CA HIS A 235 4.47 20.98 13.17
C HIS A 235 3.99 20.29 14.44
N ASP A 236 2.71 19.91 14.51
CA ASP A 236 2.16 19.19 15.67
C ASP A 236 2.84 17.81 15.83
N LEU A 237 2.99 17.07 14.74
CA LEU A 237 3.70 15.78 14.74
C LEU A 237 5.16 15.91 15.19
N ALA A 238 5.86 16.99 14.84
CA ALA A 238 7.23 17.22 15.25
C ALA A 238 7.38 17.44 16.76
N TRP A 239 6.31 17.89 17.44
CA TRP A 239 6.22 17.97 18.89
C TRP A 239 5.65 16.71 19.56
N GLY A 240 5.43 15.63 18.79
CA GLY A 240 4.84 14.38 19.29
C GLY A 240 3.34 14.44 19.49
N THR A 241 2.68 15.54 19.15
CA THR A 241 1.24 15.70 19.26
C THR A 241 0.53 15.01 18.09
N ASP A 242 -0.33 14.04 18.42
CA ASP A 242 -1.13 13.30 17.44
C ASP A 242 -2.45 12.87 18.11
N ASP A 243 -3.53 13.58 17.83
CA ASP A 243 -4.85 13.32 18.40
C ASP A 243 -5.59 12.17 17.74
N ARG A 244 -4.98 11.51 16.73
CA ARG A 244 -5.59 10.37 16.04
C ARG A 244 -5.58 9.16 16.95
N ILE A 245 -6.77 8.67 17.28
CA ILE A 245 -6.95 7.41 18.00
C ILE A 245 -6.81 6.21 17.07
N VAL A 246 -6.55 5.03 17.62
CA VAL A 246 -6.63 3.76 16.88
C VAL A 246 -8.11 3.48 16.62
N VAL A 247 -8.50 3.48 15.34
CA VAL A 247 -9.87 3.22 14.92
C VAL A 247 -9.97 1.77 14.46
N PRO A 248 -10.83 0.95 15.08
CA PRO A 248 -11.01 -0.41 14.62
C PRO A 248 -11.48 -0.40 13.17
N CYS A 249 -10.61 -0.79 12.27
CA CYS A 249 -11.01 -1.05 10.90
C CYS A 249 -11.84 -2.33 10.88
N ARG A 250 -13.01 -2.26 10.28
CA ARG A 250 -13.86 -3.43 10.05
C ARG A 250 -13.23 -4.45 9.10
N GLY A 251 -11.97 -4.21 8.67
CA GLY A 251 -11.22 -5.04 7.75
C GLY A 251 -11.65 -4.83 6.29
N PRO A 252 -11.62 -5.88 5.44
CA PRO A 252 -12.00 -5.77 4.03
C PRO A 252 -13.44 -5.31 3.78
N GLU A 253 -14.24 -5.14 4.83
CA GLU A 253 -15.65 -4.72 4.77
C GLU A 253 -15.84 -3.20 4.69
N GLU A 254 -14.78 -2.39 4.88
CA GLU A 254 -14.89 -0.96 4.59
C GLU A 254 -15.00 -0.74 3.08
N PRO A 255 -16.05 -0.01 2.61
CA PRO A 255 -16.23 0.21 1.19
C PRO A 255 -15.04 0.98 0.62
N GLU A 256 -14.39 0.40 -0.39
CA GLU A 256 -13.31 1.06 -1.10
C GLU A 256 -13.80 2.37 -1.74
N ARG A 257 -13.01 3.42 -1.69
CA ARG A 257 -13.34 4.71 -2.33
C ARG A 257 -13.13 4.68 -3.84
N SER A 258 -12.22 3.84 -4.30
CA SER A 258 -11.89 3.67 -5.71
C SER A 258 -11.23 2.31 -5.96
N ILE A 259 -11.48 1.71 -7.12
CA ILE A 259 -10.81 0.50 -7.59
C ILE A 259 -10.13 0.83 -8.92
N GLY A 260 -8.83 0.52 -9.04
CA GLY A 260 -8.08 0.79 -10.25
C GLY A 260 -7.02 -0.27 -10.54
N ALA A 261 -6.53 -0.24 -11.79
CA ALA A 261 -5.41 -1.04 -12.24
C ALA A 261 -4.56 -0.24 -13.22
N ASP A 262 -3.25 -0.33 -13.06
CA ASP A 262 -2.25 0.28 -13.95
C ASP A 262 -1.42 -0.84 -14.60
N GLU A 263 -0.95 -0.60 -15.82
CA GLU A 263 -0.01 -1.49 -16.51
C GLU A 263 1.15 -0.68 -17.11
N THR A 264 2.37 -1.12 -16.84
CA THR A 264 3.57 -0.58 -17.47
C THR A 264 3.94 -1.45 -18.67
N PHE A 265 3.91 -0.90 -19.87
CA PHE A 265 4.30 -1.64 -21.09
C PHE A 265 5.74 -2.14 -21.00
N SER A 266 5.99 -3.33 -21.53
CA SER A 266 7.36 -3.90 -21.62
C SER A 266 8.28 -3.02 -22.46
N ARG A 267 7.73 -2.32 -23.47
CA ARG A 267 8.36 -1.27 -24.26
C ARG A 267 7.39 -0.11 -24.38
N ASP A 268 7.93 1.13 -24.41
CA ASP A 268 7.09 2.29 -24.66
C ASP A 268 6.47 2.20 -26.04
N THR A 269 5.17 2.50 -26.15
CA THR A 269 4.41 2.43 -27.39
C THR A 269 3.90 3.80 -27.81
N ASP A 270 3.86 4.06 -29.10
CA ASP A 270 3.17 5.19 -29.74
C ASP A 270 1.98 4.72 -30.59
N ASP A 271 1.68 3.41 -30.57
CA ASP A 271 0.53 2.81 -31.27
C ASP A 271 -0.73 2.93 -30.43
N PRO A 272 -1.73 3.73 -30.87
CA PRO A 272 -3.01 3.87 -30.18
C PRO A 272 -3.77 2.54 -30.05
N ALA A 273 -3.65 1.62 -31.00
CA ALA A 273 -4.35 0.34 -30.98
C ALA A 273 -3.85 -0.53 -29.81
N VAL A 274 -2.54 -0.52 -29.53
CA VAL A 274 -1.95 -1.20 -28.36
C VAL A 274 -2.48 -0.62 -27.08
N VAL A 275 -2.59 0.71 -26.99
CA VAL A 275 -3.10 1.41 -25.80
C VAL A 275 -4.58 1.10 -25.57
N VAL A 276 -5.40 1.18 -26.62
CA VAL A 276 -6.85 0.90 -26.53
C VAL A 276 -7.11 -0.57 -26.15
N LYS A 277 -6.33 -1.50 -26.72
CA LYS A 277 -6.38 -2.93 -26.32
C LYS A 277 -6.07 -3.10 -24.83
N GLU A 278 -5.06 -2.42 -24.33
CA GLU A 278 -4.69 -2.49 -22.91
C GLU A 278 -5.74 -1.83 -22.00
N LEU A 279 -6.36 -0.72 -22.43
CA LEU A 279 -7.48 -0.09 -21.71
C LEU A 279 -8.68 -1.06 -21.60
N LEU A 280 -8.95 -1.87 -22.63
CA LEU A 280 -9.99 -2.91 -22.55
C LEU A 280 -9.65 -3.95 -21.49
N ARG A 281 -8.41 -4.45 -21.47
CA ARG A 281 -7.96 -5.43 -20.48
C ARG A 281 -8.05 -4.89 -19.04
N LEU A 282 -7.63 -3.65 -18.85
CA LEU A 282 -7.69 -2.99 -17.55
C LEU A 282 -9.13 -2.70 -17.11
N SER A 283 -10.00 -2.29 -18.04
CA SER A 283 -11.42 -2.05 -17.77
C SER A 283 -12.12 -3.32 -17.33
N ALA A 284 -11.88 -4.44 -18.00
CA ALA A 284 -12.42 -5.74 -17.61
C ALA A 284 -11.95 -6.15 -16.20
N LYS A 285 -10.66 -5.96 -15.91
CA LYS A 285 -10.07 -6.25 -14.59
C LYS A 285 -10.68 -5.37 -13.48
N VAL A 286 -10.84 -4.07 -13.74
CA VAL A 286 -11.39 -3.11 -12.77
C VAL A 286 -12.86 -3.38 -12.54
N ALA A 287 -13.68 -3.53 -13.61
CA ALA A 287 -15.10 -3.78 -13.50
C ALA A 287 -15.39 -5.12 -12.77
N GLY A 288 -14.63 -6.19 -13.08
CA GLY A 288 -14.75 -7.46 -12.36
C GLY A 288 -14.45 -7.34 -10.87
N ARG A 289 -13.43 -6.54 -10.48
CA ARG A 289 -13.13 -6.26 -9.06
C ARG A 289 -14.22 -5.43 -8.38
N VAL A 290 -14.79 -4.46 -9.10
CA VAL A 290 -15.91 -3.64 -8.61
C VAL A 290 -17.13 -4.50 -8.35
N ARG A 291 -17.48 -5.41 -9.28
CA ARG A 291 -18.59 -6.37 -9.09
C ARG A 291 -18.34 -7.35 -7.93
N ALA A 292 -17.09 -7.86 -7.81
CA ALA A 292 -16.72 -8.72 -6.68
C ALA A 292 -16.85 -8.01 -5.32
N ALA A 293 -16.61 -6.69 -5.27
CA ALA A 293 -16.83 -5.85 -4.10
C ALA A 293 -18.30 -5.42 -3.93
N GLN A 294 -19.24 -5.95 -4.74
CA GLN A 294 -20.67 -5.55 -4.74
C GLN A 294 -20.86 -4.03 -4.84
N ALA A 295 -20.01 -3.35 -5.60
CA ALA A 295 -19.99 -1.91 -5.78
C ALA A 295 -20.33 -1.50 -7.21
N ALA A 296 -20.69 -0.22 -7.39
CA ALA A 296 -20.77 0.45 -8.67
C ALA A 296 -20.12 1.84 -8.54
N GLY A 297 -19.52 2.35 -9.60
CA GLY A 297 -18.80 3.63 -9.54
C GLY A 297 -19.28 4.63 -10.58
N ARG A 298 -19.11 5.94 -10.30
CA ARG A 298 -19.58 7.01 -11.19
C ARG A 298 -18.50 7.66 -12.02
N THR A 299 -17.25 7.67 -11.56
CA THR A 299 -16.19 8.43 -12.24
C THR A 299 -15.14 7.49 -12.79
N VAL A 300 -15.03 7.45 -14.11
CA VAL A 300 -13.95 6.73 -14.80
C VAL A 300 -12.77 7.66 -14.99
N THR A 301 -11.60 7.24 -14.53
CA THR A 301 -10.33 7.99 -14.65
C THR A 301 -9.33 7.16 -15.44
N VAL A 302 -8.74 7.79 -16.46
CA VAL A 302 -7.60 7.25 -17.22
C VAL A 302 -6.33 7.96 -16.79
N LYS A 303 -5.29 7.18 -16.53
CA LYS A 303 -3.95 7.63 -16.22
C LYS A 303 -3.01 7.24 -17.34
N ILE A 304 -2.21 8.18 -17.80
CA ILE A 304 -1.19 7.96 -18.83
C ILE A 304 0.13 8.50 -18.30
N ARG A 305 1.18 7.66 -18.38
CA ARG A 305 2.55 8.09 -18.11
C ARG A 305 3.37 7.94 -19.35
N PHE A 306 4.07 9.00 -19.72
CA PHE A 306 4.97 9.03 -20.89
C PHE A 306 6.36 8.48 -20.57
N ALA A 307 7.19 8.33 -21.60
CA ALA A 307 8.57 7.83 -21.51
C ALA A 307 9.47 8.68 -20.58
N ASP A 308 9.21 9.98 -20.52
CA ASP A 308 9.89 10.95 -19.64
C ASP A 308 9.37 10.94 -18.20
N PHE A 309 8.49 10.00 -17.84
CA PHE A 309 7.79 9.88 -16.57
C PHE A 309 6.77 10.98 -16.26
N THR A 310 6.52 11.92 -17.15
CA THR A 310 5.37 12.84 -17.03
C THR A 310 4.09 12.03 -17.00
N THR A 311 3.20 12.37 -16.07
CA THR A 311 1.93 11.66 -15.89
C THR A 311 0.78 12.64 -16.04
N ILE A 312 -0.20 12.27 -16.85
CA ILE A 312 -1.47 12.97 -16.97
C ILE A 312 -2.63 12.06 -16.55
N THR A 313 -3.69 12.66 -16.07
CA THR A 313 -4.96 11.97 -15.77
C THR A 313 -6.11 12.71 -16.44
N ARG A 314 -7.10 11.94 -16.88
CA ARG A 314 -8.38 12.47 -17.40
C ARG A 314 -9.51 11.69 -16.79
N SER A 315 -10.56 12.35 -16.40
CA SER A 315 -11.72 11.71 -15.78
C SER A 315 -13.03 12.20 -16.39
N ARG A 316 -14.03 11.34 -16.34
CA ARG A 316 -15.42 11.63 -16.72
C ARG A 316 -16.34 11.04 -15.66
N THR A 317 -17.21 11.87 -15.10
CA THR A 317 -18.28 11.40 -14.22
C THR A 317 -19.50 11.05 -15.06
N LEU A 318 -19.93 9.80 -14.96
CA LEU A 318 -21.11 9.28 -15.64
C LEU A 318 -22.38 9.78 -14.95
N ARG A 319 -23.49 9.76 -15.68
CA ARG A 319 -24.81 10.09 -15.13
C ARG A 319 -25.20 9.09 -14.04
N ASP A 320 -25.08 7.81 -14.33
CA ASP A 320 -25.43 6.72 -13.44
C ASP A 320 -24.18 5.96 -13.03
N ALA A 321 -24.19 5.35 -11.83
CA ALA A 321 -23.09 4.50 -11.39
C ALA A 321 -23.11 3.17 -12.20
N THR A 322 -21.94 2.66 -12.55
CA THR A 322 -21.80 1.45 -13.37
C THR A 322 -20.79 0.47 -12.78
N ASP A 323 -21.03 -0.81 -13.01
CA ASP A 323 -20.12 -1.94 -12.82
C ASP A 323 -19.87 -2.69 -14.14
N VAL A 324 -20.38 -2.13 -15.27
CA VAL A 324 -20.38 -2.74 -16.59
C VAL A 324 -19.07 -2.49 -17.32
N THR A 325 -18.39 -3.55 -17.70
CA THR A 325 -17.09 -3.53 -18.38
C THR A 325 -17.11 -2.66 -19.64
N ALA A 326 -18.16 -2.79 -20.47
CA ALA A 326 -18.29 -2.07 -21.74
C ALA A 326 -18.39 -0.55 -21.53
N GLU A 327 -19.12 -0.09 -20.50
CA GLU A 327 -19.28 1.33 -20.19
C GLU A 327 -17.98 1.95 -19.65
N VAL A 328 -17.29 1.22 -18.77
CA VAL A 328 -15.97 1.64 -18.25
C VAL A 328 -14.96 1.73 -19.40
N TYR A 329 -14.91 0.73 -20.26
CA TYR A 329 -14.01 0.69 -21.41
C TYR A 329 -14.29 1.79 -22.42
N GLN A 330 -15.55 1.96 -22.82
CA GLN A 330 -15.93 3.01 -23.79
C GLN A 330 -15.53 4.38 -23.27
N THR A 331 -15.84 4.66 -21.99
CA THR A 331 -15.48 5.92 -21.36
C THR A 331 -13.97 6.13 -21.28
N ALA A 332 -13.22 5.09 -20.91
CA ALA A 332 -11.76 5.14 -20.85
C ALA A 332 -11.13 5.35 -22.24
N SER A 333 -11.64 4.65 -23.26
CA SER A 333 -11.22 4.79 -24.64
C SER A 333 -11.47 6.19 -25.18
N ASP A 334 -12.69 6.73 -24.97
CA ASP A 334 -13.04 8.09 -25.37
C ASP A 334 -12.14 9.14 -24.73
N LEU A 335 -11.87 8.99 -23.42
CA LEU A 335 -10.96 9.90 -22.71
C LEU A 335 -9.54 9.87 -23.25
N TYR A 336 -9.07 8.68 -23.63
CA TYR A 336 -7.75 8.52 -24.26
C TYR A 336 -7.71 9.15 -25.66
N LEU A 337 -8.66 8.80 -26.51
CA LEU A 337 -8.73 9.28 -27.90
C LEU A 337 -8.91 10.81 -27.97
N ALA A 338 -9.66 11.39 -27.05
CA ALA A 338 -9.85 12.84 -26.96
C ALA A 338 -8.54 13.62 -26.64
N LEU A 339 -7.48 12.93 -26.20
CA LEU A 339 -6.18 13.58 -25.97
C LEU A 339 -5.44 13.90 -27.29
N GLY A 340 -5.80 13.28 -28.40
CA GLY A 340 -5.15 13.53 -29.71
C GLY A 340 -3.64 13.29 -29.68
N LEU A 341 -3.20 12.27 -28.94
CA LEU A 341 -1.75 11.99 -28.77
C LEU A 341 -1.16 11.39 -30.04
N GLU A 342 -0.52 12.23 -30.84
CA GLU A 342 0.24 11.79 -32.00
C GLU A 342 1.71 11.53 -31.61
N ARG A 343 2.24 10.35 -31.95
CA ARG A 343 3.65 9.93 -31.73
C ARG A 343 4.14 10.06 -30.28
N ALA A 344 3.23 10.11 -29.31
CA ALA A 344 3.58 10.19 -27.91
C ALA A 344 3.99 8.81 -27.37
N ARG A 345 5.23 8.68 -26.90
CA ARG A 345 5.73 7.43 -26.32
C ARG A 345 5.13 7.19 -24.96
N ILE A 346 4.17 6.28 -24.88
CA ILE A 346 3.44 5.93 -23.67
C ILE A 346 4.14 4.76 -22.97
N ARG A 347 4.44 4.96 -21.70
CA ARG A 347 5.09 3.99 -20.82
C ARG A 347 4.10 3.19 -20.00
N LEU A 348 3.03 3.82 -19.50
CA LEU A 348 2.05 3.21 -18.62
C LEU A 348 0.67 3.76 -18.92
N VAL A 349 -0.31 2.89 -18.84
CA VAL A 349 -1.73 3.27 -18.80
C VAL A 349 -2.40 2.70 -17.58
N GLY A 350 -3.44 3.37 -17.10
CA GLY A 350 -4.25 2.93 -15.98
C GLY A 350 -5.71 3.29 -16.15
N VAL A 351 -6.58 2.47 -15.59
CA VAL A 351 -8.03 2.71 -15.49
C VAL A 351 -8.41 2.63 -14.02
N ARG A 352 -9.23 3.58 -13.57
CA ARG A 352 -9.77 3.61 -12.22
C ARG A 352 -11.24 3.98 -12.26
N LEU A 353 -12.02 3.33 -11.40
CA LEU A 353 -13.41 3.66 -11.12
C LEU A 353 -13.50 4.23 -9.70
N GLU A 354 -14.02 5.44 -9.59
CA GLU A 354 -14.11 6.24 -8.36
C GLU A 354 -15.56 6.59 -8.03
N GLY A 355 -15.79 7.11 -6.81
CA GLY A 355 -17.14 7.41 -6.33
C GLY A 355 -17.95 6.13 -6.21
N LEU A 356 -17.33 5.11 -5.59
CA LEU A 356 -17.96 3.82 -5.38
C LEU A 356 -19.10 3.92 -4.39
N MET A 357 -20.16 3.18 -4.67
CA MET A 357 -21.32 2.99 -3.83
C MET A 357 -21.77 1.53 -3.89
N ASP A 358 -22.58 1.11 -2.94
CA ASP A 358 -23.20 -0.20 -2.94
C ASP A 358 -24.03 -0.42 -4.24
N ALA A 359 -23.75 -1.49 -4.96
CA ALA A 359 -24.41 -1.81 -6.23
C ALA A 359 -25.94 -1.96 -6.06
N ALA A 360 -26.42 -2.41 -4.89
CA ALA A 360 -27.84 -2.52 -4.62
C ALA A 360 -28.55 -1.16 -4.52
N LYS A 361 -27.79 -0.10 -4.22
CA LYS A 361 -28.27 1.29 -4.15
C LYS A 361 -28.08 2.06 -5.46
N ALA A 362 -27.33 1.49 -6.41
CA ALA A 362 -27.13 2.08 -7.72
C ALA A 362 -28.38 1.94 -8.57
N THR A 363 -29.22 2.97 -8.53
CA THR A 363 -30.44 2.99 -9.37
C THR A 363 -30.02 3.29 -10.79
N ARG A 364 -30.24 2.36 -11.72
CA ARG A 364 -30.08 2.58 -13.16
C ARG A 364 -31.47 2.72 -13.77
N GLN A 365 -31.71 3.87 -14.39
CA GLN A 365 -32.91 4.05 -15.18
C GLN A 365 -32.69 3.42 -16.55
N MET A 366 -33.39 2.34 -16.87
CA MET A 366 -33.35 1.73 -18.19
C MET A 366 -33.87 2.71 -19.25
N MET A 367 -33.11 2.86 -20.33
CA MET A 367 -33.53 3.70 -21.46
C MET A 367 -34.47 2.91 -22.38
N PHE A 368 -35.40 3.64 -23.01
CA PHE A 368 -36.34 3.04 -24.00
C PHE A 368 -35.51 2.43 -25.15
N GLY A 369 -35.65 1.12 -25.37
CA GLY A 369 -34.89 0.39 -26.41
C GLY A 369 -33.59 -0.29 -25.89
N GLU A 370 -33.27 -0.21 -24.62
CA GLU A 370 -32.19 -1.06 -24.04
C GLU A 370 -32.60 -2.52 -24.14
N ARG A 371 -31.62 -3.39 -24.48
CA ARG A 371 -31.85 -4.83 -24.55
C ARG A 371 -32.11 -5.38 -23.15
N GLU A 372 -33.12 -6.22 -23.00
CA GLU A 372 -33.48 -6.88 -21.73
C GLU A 372 -32.31 -7.65 -21.11
N HIS A 373 -31.41 -8.18 -21.95
CA HIS A 373 -30.16 -8.84 -21.58
C HIS A 373 -28.98 -8.04 -22.12
N GLY A 374 -28.58 -6.98 -21.39
CA GLY A 374 -27.47 -6.11 -21.74
C GLY A 374 -26.09 -6.66 -21.34
N TRP A 375 -25.06 -5.85 -21.51
CA TRP A 375 -23.68 -6.19 -21.17
C TRP A 375 -23.48 -6.57 -19.69
N SER A 376 -24.32 -6.08 -18.77
CA SER A 376 -24.26 -6.45 -17.35
C SER A 376 -24.53 -7.95 -17.12
N TYR A 377 -25.42 -8.55 -17.89
CA TYR A 377 -25.69 -10.00 -17.83
C TYR A 377 -24.50 -10.79 -18.37
N ALA A 378 -23.93 -10.35 -19.49
CA ALA A 378 -22.72 -10.95 -20.04
C ALA A 378 -21.56 -10.91 -19.04
N ASP A 379 -21.33 -9.77 -18.39
CA ASP A 379 -20.30 -9.62 -17.36
C ASP A 379 -20.51 -10.59 -16.19
N ARG A 380 -21.73 -10.72 -15.68
CA ARG A 380 -22.04 -11.66 -14.60
C ARG A 380 -21.85 -13.13 -15.02
N ALA A 381 -22.20 -13.48 -16.26
CA ALA A 381 -21.93 -14.81 -16.79
C ALA A 381 -20.42 -15.08 -16.90
N VAL A 382 -19.64 -14.09 -17.33
CA VAL A 382 -18.16 -14.15 -17.35
C VAL A 382 -17.62 -14.34 -15.94
N ASP A 383 -18.09 -13.57 -14.95
CA ASP A 383 -17.63 -13.68 -13.55
C ASP A 383 -17.92 -15.08 -12.99
N GLN A 384 -19.10 -15.66 -13.26
CA GLN A 384 -19.44 -17.03 -12.86
C GLN A 384 -18.51 -18.08 -13.51
N ALA A 385 -18.23 -17.92 -14.81
CA ALA A 385 -17.30 -18.80 -15.52
C ALA A 385 -15.87 -18.69 -14.94
N VAL A 386 -15.41 -17.48 -14.65
CA VAL A 386 -14.09 -17.23 -14.05
C VAL A 386 -13.99 -17.81 -12.63
N MET A 387 -15.04 -17.71 -11.81
CA MET A 387 -15.07 -18.33 -10.49
C MET A 387 -15.01 -19.87 -10.56
N ARG A 388 -15.64 -20.47 -11.56
CA ARG A 388 -15.70 -21.93 -11.68
C ARG A 388 -14.50 -22.54 -12.39
N PHE A 389 -13.94 -21.87 -13.39
CA PHE A 389 -12.93 -22.42 -14.30
C PHE A 389 -11.61 -21.64 -14.30
N GLY A 390 -11.48 -20.60 -13.45
CA GLY A 390 -10.29 -19.76 -13.36
C GLY A 390 -10.27 -18.57 -14.33
N ARG A 391 -9.32 -17.67 -14.12
CA ARG A 391 -9.26 -16.37 -14.82
C ARG A 391 -9.08 -16.45 -16.34
N ALA A 392 -8.58 -17.56 -16.85
CA ALA A 392 -8.37 -17.75 -18.29
C ALA A 392 -9.61 -18.32 -19.03
N ALA A 393 -10.70 -18.62 -18.30
CA ALA A 393 -11.88 -19.28 -18.86
C ALA A 393 -12.61 -18.48 -19.95
N VAL A 394 -12.63 -17.14 -19.79
CA VAL A 394 -13.27 -16.24 -20.76
C VAL A 394 -12.38 -15.04 -20.98
N THR A 395 -12.06 -14.79 -22.25
CA THR A 395 -11.26 -13.62 -22.65
C THR A 395 -11.93 -12.92 -23.83
N PRO A 396 -12.09 -11.60 -23.83
CA PRO A 396 -12.58 -10.87 -25.00
C PRO A 396 -11.76 -11.20 -26.24
N ALA A 397 -12.40 -11.47 -27.37
CA ALA A 397 -11.73 -11.88 -28.61
C ALA A 397 -10.62 -10.90 -29.04
N THR A 398 -10.82 -9.61 -28.83
CA THR A 398 -9.82 -8.56 -29.09
C THR A 398 -8.54 -8.72 -28.27
N LEU A 399 -8.58 -9.40 -27.14
CA LEU A 399 -7.44 -9.63 -26.25
C LEU A 399 -6.71 -10.94 -26.56
N LEU A 400 -7.28 -11.80 -27.40
CA LEU A 400 -6.62 -13.03 -27.82
C LEU A 400 -5.40 -12.68 -28.66
N ASP A 401 -4.27 -13.33 -28.35
CA ASP A 401 -3.06 -13.20 -29.14
C ASP A 401 -3.12 -14.21 -30.27
N MET A 402 -3.58 -13.78 -31.46
CA MET A 402 -3.72 -14.61 -32.66
C MET A 402 -2.36 -15.14 -33.16
N SER A 403 -1.23 -14.72 -32.57
CA SER A 403 0.10 -15.16 -32.95
C SER A 403 0.63 -16.38 -32.20
N ARG A 404 -0.15 -16.95 -31.25
CA ARG A 404 0.17 -18.25 -30.63
C ARG A 404 -0.63 -19.36 -31.30
N PRO A 405 -0.02 -20.23 -32.11
CA PRO A 405 -0.62 -21.53 -32.42
C PRO A 405 -0.72 -22.33 -31.12
N GLY A 406 -1.88 -22.97 -30.89
CA GLY A 406 -2.22 -23.76 -29.73
C GLY A 406 -1.31 -24.94 -29.44
#